data_f92d46ded07d3f9211a5d3ae04169401
#
_entry.id   f92d46ded07d3f9211a5d3ae04169401
#
_cell.length_a   1.000
_cell.length_b   1.000
_cell.length_c   1.000
_cell.angle_alpha   90.00
_cell.angle_beta   90.00
_cell.angle_gamma   90.00
#
_symmetry.space_group_name_H-M   'P 1'
#
loop_
_entity.id
_entity.type
_entity.pdbx_description
1 polymer ?
#
loop_
_entity_poly.entity_id
_entity_poly.type
_entity_poly.pdbx_seq_one_letter_code
_entity_poly.pdbx_strand_id
1 'polypeptide(L)'
;MEFLAYIALALFFLIAPLLGISAYLRQGTLEKTQRERNNALSARISALEAEIALLRQPQPAPGEPVPLAANAAIPVTAVATPSQPVSAPRPRRDEKPSSGIDLETLIAGRWLNRIGIIALLLAGSFFLKFAFDNDWIGPAGRVAIGLLSGSALIVFSQTLLRRGYRYFSDGIAGLGAGVLYLSLYAAHQFYHLVPSWAAFGGMAITTAALMGLALGRDSQRIALLALAGGFLTPALLSSGVDAQIQLFGYLAVLNMGLMVLARRRDWDLLPPLALAATIAYYFGWHEQFYLAATRLLPTLAFLTLFFAQFAALSVLQARRGERLTPLQILLLLLNAAFYLIALGDLLYGQHRTYLTLALLLLSAAYLGMMRLAPPTPARLPFAALALTAATLAIPVQLEGEWIAIAWAIEGAALAASGFRSGNAGLRGAALILFALAAVTLIADLPEGGAFLLNARFATFAVLAACLGLAAAWAFRAVETLSSNERPGFGAAGVAANIFAVWGLSLELWDVFSSGQRTGLAQLLALSLFWAAYATVLILIGVRRNIPALRW
;
A
#
# COMPACT_ATOMS: atom_id res chain seq x y z
N MET A 1 -22.24 15.59 6.68
CA MET A 1 -21.99 15.51 5.23
C MET A 1 -20.63 16.08 4.87
N GLU A 2 -20.21 17.20 5.43
CA GLU A 2 -18.90 17.81 5.19
C GLU A 2 -17.73 16.90 5.59
N PHE A 3 -17.82 16.20 6.74
CA PHE A 3 -16.80 15.25 7.19
C PHE A 3 -16.59 14.08 6.21
N LEU A 4 -17.65 13.56 5.59
CA LEU A 4 -17.54 12.53 4.55
C LEU A 4 -16.88 13.06 3.27
N ALA A 5 -17.08 14.33 2.94
CA ALA A 5 -16.40 14.98 1.83
C ALA A 5 -14.90 15.14 2.11
N TYR A 6 -14.50 15.47 3.34
CA TYR A 6 -13.09 15.53 3.74
C TYR A 6 -12.44 14.15 3.80
N ILE A 7 -13.18 13.11 4.22
CA ILE A 7 -12.71 11.71 4.13
C ILE A 7 -12.53 11.30 2.67
N ALA A 8 -13.49 11.60 1.80
CA ALA A 8 -13.39 11.33 0.37
C ALA A 8 -12.20 12.08 -0.25
N LEU A 9 -11.98 13.33 0.16
CA LEU A 9 -10.84 14.14 -0.22
C LEU A 9 -9.52 13.54 0.32
N ALA A 10 -9.47 13.12 1.59
CA ALA A 10 -8.32 12.45 2.18
C ALA A 10 -8.02 11.10 1.49
N LEU A 11 -9.05 10.32 1.16
CA LEU A 11 -8.91 9.10 0.37
C LEU A 11 -8.44 9.38 -1.06
N PHE A 12 -8.92 10.45 -1.68
CA PHE A 12 -8.45 10.89 -2.99
C PHE A 12 -6.98 11.31 -2.95
N PHE A 13 -6.56 12.07 -1.92
CA PHE A 13 -5.16 12.42 -1.68
C PHE A 13 -4.27 11.22 -1.34
N LEU A 14 -4.83 10.16 -0.77
CA LEU A 14 -4.15 8.88 -0.57
C LEU A 14 -4.07 8.06 -1.86
N ILE A 15 -5.11 8.09 -2.69
CA ILE A 15 -5.18 7.34 -3.95
C ILE A 15 -4.35 8.01 -5.05
N ALA A 16 -4.30 9.33 -5.13
CA ALA A 16 -3.53 10.05 -6.15
C ALA A 16 -2.01 9.80 -6.05
N PRO A 17 -1.36 9.84 -4.86
CA PRO A 17 0.02 9.36 -4.70
C PRO A 17 0.20 7.88 -5.02
N LEU A 18 -0.80 7.02 -4.71
CA LEU A 18 -0.77 5.59 -5.05
C LEU A 18 -0.75 5.37 -6.56
N LEU A 19 -1.56 6.11 -7.31
CA LEU A 19 -1.56 6.06 -8.77
C LEU A 19 -0.24 6.60 -9.33
N GLY A 20 0.31 7.67 -8.75
CA GLY A 20 1.63 8.19 -9.09
C GLY A 20 2.76 7.21 -8.77
N ILE A 21 2.72 6.58 -7.60
CA ILE A 21 3.68 5.54 -7.18
C ILE A 21 3.53 4.28 -8.05
N SER A 22 2.31 3.85 -8.37
CA SER A 22 2.07 2.71 -9.24
C SER A 22 2.55 2.95 -10.67
N ALA A 23 2.36 4.16 -11.20
CA ALA A 23 2.89 4.59 -12.49
C ALA A 23 4.44 4.64 -12.46
N TYR A 24 5.02 5.15 -11.38
CA TYR A 24 6.48 5.19 -11.17
C TYR A 24 7.09 3.78 -11.03
N LEU A 25 6.42 2.87 -10.32
CA LEU A 25 6.85 1.46 -10.19
C LEU A 25 6.75 0.73 -11.55
N ARG A 26 5.70 1.02 -12.35
CA ARG A 26 5.58 0.53 -13.74
C ARG A 26 6.68 1.07 -14.65
N GLN A 27 7.05 2.34 -14.50
CA GLN A 27 8.14 2.96 -15.25
C GLN A 27 9.50 2.35 -14.88
N GLY A 28 9.75 2.06 -13.60
CA GLY A 28 10.96 1.39 -13.14
C GLY A 28 11.11 -0.06 -13.63
N THR A 29 10.01 -0.79 -13.80
CA THR A 29 10.02 -2.13 -14.42
C THR A 29 10.25 -2.05 -15.92
N LEU A 30 9.66 -1.07 -16.62
CA LEU A 30 9.89 -0.82 -18.04
C LEU A 30 11.34 -0.40 -18.33
N GLU A 31 11.91 0.49 -17.50
CA GLU A 31 13.32 0.89 -17.63
C GLU A 31 14.28 -0.30 -17.39
N LYS A 32 13.99 -1.16 -16.41
CA LYS A 32 14.80 -2.35 -16.15
C LYS A 32 14.74 -3.32 -17.34
N THR A 33 13.54 -3.57 -17.88
CA THR A 33 13.35 -4.41 -19.06
C THR A 33 14.00 -3.80 -20.31
N GLN A 34 13.98 -2.47 -20.44
CA GLN A 34 14.66 -1.76 -21.54
C GLN A 34 16.19 -1.82 -21.39
N ARG A 35 16.74 -1.67 -20.18
CA ARG A 35 18.18 -1.85 -19.91
C ARG A 35 18.64 -3.28 -20.18
N GLU A 36 17.87 -4.29 -19.75
CA GLU A 36 18.15 -5.69 -20.04
C GLU A 36 18.11 -5.98 -21.56
N ARG A 37 17.13 -5.42 -22.29
CA ARG A 37 17.09 -5.50 -23.76
C ARG A 37 18.26 -4.79 -24.43
N ASN A 38 18.63 -3.61 -23.98
CA ASN A 38 19.77 -2.87 -24.53
C ASN A 38 21.09 -3.59 -24.26
N ASN A 39 21.26 -4.17 -23.07
CA ASN A 39 22.44 -4.98 -22.76
C ASN A 39 22.51 -6.27 -23.59
N ALA A 40 21.36 -6.92 -23.83
CA ALA A 40 21.28 -8.09 -24.71
C ALA A 40 21.58 -7.73 -26.17
N LEU A 41 21.09 -6.56 -26.63
CA LEU A 41 21.40 -6.05 -27.97
C LEU A 41 22.87 -5.68 -28.13
N SER A 42 23.49 -5.01 -27.15
CA SER A 42 24.92 -4.67 -27.19
C SER A 42 25.81 -5.92 -27.17
N ALA A 43 25.44 -6.93 -26.36
CA ALA A 43 26.14 -8.23 -26.36
C ALA A 43 26.02 -8.95 -27.72
N ARG A 44 24.88 -8.83 -28.40
CA ARG A 44 24.67 -9.43 -29.73
C ARG A 44 25.42 -8.67 -30.83
N ILE A 45 25.52 -7.36 -30.73
CA ILE A 45 26.32 -6.53 -31.62
C ILE A 45 27.80 -6.86 -31.48
N SER A 46 28.34 -6.95 -30.25
CA SER A 46 29.74 -7.32 -30.04
C SER A 46 30.06 -8.74 -30.51
N ALA A 47 29.13 -9.68 -30.38
CA ALA A 47 29.29 -11.05 -30.93
C ALA A 47 29.33 -11.04 -32.46
N LEU A 48 28.46 -10.28 -33.13
CA LEU A 48 28.48 -10.11 -34.58
C LEU A 48 29.73 -9.39 -35.10
N GLU A 49 30.20 -8.38 -34.38
CA GLU A 49 31.46 -7.69 -34.68
C GLU A 49 32.67 -8.64 -34.58
N ALA A 50 32.70 -9.53 -33.57
CA ALA A 50 33.73 -10.56 -33.44
C ALA A 50 33.65 -11.58 -34.61
N GLU A 51 32.46 -11.99 -35.03
CA GLU A 51 32.25 -12.89 -36.14
C GLU A 51 32.69 -12.25 -37.49
N ILE A 52 32.36 -10.98 -37.71
CA ILE A 52 32.83 -10.21 -38.87
C ILE A 52 34.36 -10.05 -38.86
N ALA A 53 34.96 -9.85 -37.67
CA ALA A 53 36.44 -9.76 -37.53
C ALA A 53 37.09 -11.10 -37.90
N LEU A 54 36.49 -12.24 -37.53
CA LEU A 54 36.99 -13.56 -37.91
C LEU A 54 36.84 -13.78 -39.43
N LEU A 55 35.75 -13.34 -40.07
CA LEU A 55 35.57 -13.47 -41.51
C LEU A 55 36.45 -12.52 -42.34
N ARG A 56 36.98 -11.45 -41.71
CA ARG A 56 37.91 -10.50 -42.35
C ARG A 56 39.38 -10.91 -42.21
N GLN A 57 39.71 -11.98 -41.50
CA GLN A 57 41.07 -12.50 -41.52
C GLN A 57 41.37 -13.04 -42.93
N PRO A 58 42.44 -12.57 -43.57
CA PRO A 58 42.82 -13.10 -44.88
C PRO A 58 43.08 -14.60 -44.78
N GLN A 59 42.38 -15.40 -45.56
CA GLN A 59 42.74 -16.80 -45.73
C GLN A 59 44.20 -16.87 -46.21
N PRO A 60 45.09 -17.68 -45.58
CA PRO A 60 46.44 -17.87 -46.09
C PRO A 60 46.34 -18.47 -47.51
N ALA A 61 47.07 -17.86 -48.44
CA ALA A 61 47.15 -18.33 -49.81
C ALA A 61 47.62 -19.77 -49.86
N PRO A 62 47.07 -20.63 -50.72
CA PRO A 62 47.51 -22.00 -50.87
C PRO A 62 48.88 -22.03 -51.60
N GLY A 63 49.92 -22.41 -50.89
CA GLY A 63 51.22 -22.69 -51.51
C GLY A 63 52.46 -22.18 -50.79
N GLU A 64 52.79 -22.74 -49.65
CA GLU A 64 54.19 -22.90 -49.24
C GLU A 64 54.36 -24.20 -48.47
N PRO A 65 55.40 -25.04 -48.76
CA PRO A 65 55.59 -26.35 -48.15
C PRO A 65 56.18 -26.21 -46.74
N VAL A 66 55.56 -26.86 -45.78
CA VAL A 66 56.05 -26.95 -44.40
C VAL A 66 57.29 -27.83 -44.33
N PRO A 67 58.40 -27.41 -43.68
CA PRO A 67 59.52 -28.26 -43.43
C PRO A 67 59.21 -29.32 -42.37
N LEU A 68 59.51 -30.60 -42.70
CA LEU A 68 59.49 -31.69 -41.74
C LEU A 68 60.55 -31.45 -40.65
N ALA A 69 60.11 -31.35 -39.43
CA ALA A 69 60.99 -31.53 -38.25
C ALA A 69 60.63 -32.85 -37.55
N ALA A 70 61.65 -33.62 -37.35
CA ALA A 70 61.67 -35.02 -36.95
C ALA A 70 61.37 -35.25 -35.46
N ASN A 71 60.76 -36.42 -35.20
CA ASN A 71 60.93 -37.28 -34.01
C ASN A 71 60.53 -36.77 -32.63
N ALA A 72 59.45 -37.31 -32.16
CA ALA A 72 59.33 -37.83 -30.79
C ALA A 72 58.33 -39.01 -30.76
N ALA A 73 58.77 -40.10 -30.19
CA ALA A 73 58.20 -41.44 -30.24
C ALA A 73 56.84 -41.55 -29.56
N ILE A 74 55.97 -42.32 -30.21
CA ILE A 74 54.70 -42.78 -29.67
C ILE A 74 54.89 -44.22 -29.18
N PRO A 75 54.51 -44.59 -27.94
CA PRO A 75 54.40 -46.00 -27.57
C PRO A 75 53.06 -46.56 -28.09
N VAL A 76 53.20 -47.58 -28.93
CA VAL A 76 52.14 -48.43 -29.44
C VAL A 76 51.61 -49.30 -28.30
N THR A 77 50.31 -49.24 -28.03
CA THR A 77 49.64 -50.25 -27.20
C THR A 77 48.42 -50.80 -28.00
N ALA A 78 48.59 -52.09 -28.32
CA ALA A 78 47.67 -53.18 -28.60
C ALA A 78 46.33 -52.90 -29.34
N VAL A 79 46.31 -53.47 -30.52
CA VAL A 79 45.17 -53.82 -31.33
C VAL A 79 44.21 -54.73 -30.54
N ALA A 80 42.98 -54.33 -30.35
CA ALA A 80 41.86 -55.19 -29.95
C ALA A 80 41.00 -55.50 -31.19
N THR A 81 40.79 -56.76 -31.40
CA THR A 81 40.05 -57.46 -32.46
C THR A 81 38.57 -56.96 -32.57
N PRO A 82 37.98 -56.89 -33.73
CA PRO A 82 36.57 -56.51 -33.90
C PRO A 82 35.64 -57.62 -33.43
N SER A 83 34.91 -57.37 -32.37
CA SER A 83 33.80 -58.20 -31.95
C SER A 83 32.55 -57.98 -32.83
N GLN A 84 31.91 -59.07 -33.15
CA GLN A 84 30.68 -59.21 -33.98
C GLN A 84 29.54 -58.26 -33.57
N PRO A 85 28.66 -57.91 -34.51
CA PRO A 85 27.48 -57.09 -34.22
C PRO A 85 26.48 -57.87 -33.34
N VAL A 86 26.35 -57.45 -32.13
CA VAL A 86 25.27 -57.91 -31.25
C VAL A 86 23.94 -57.35 -31.80
N SER A 87 23.07 -58.27 -32.18
CA SER A 87 21.69 -57.96 -32.59
C SER A 87 20.99 -57.11 -31.51
N ALA A 88 20.54 -55.95 -31.87
CA ALA A 88 19.70 -55.09 -31.03
C ALA A 88 18.49 -55.85 -30.52
N PRO A 89 18.14 -55.79 -29.22
CA PRO A 89 16.89 -56.31 -28.72
C PRO A 89 15.75 -55.57 -29.41
N ARG A 90 14.82 -56.32 -30.03
CA ARG A 90 13.55 -55.75 -30.51
C ARG A 90 12.90 -54.99 -29.40
N PRO A 91 12.39 -53.75 -29.62
CA PRO A 91 11.63 -53.03 -28.62
C PRO A 91 10.42 -53.92 -28.24
N ARG A 92 10.37 -54.30 -26.97
CA ARG A 92 9.16 -54.83 -26.36
C ARG A 92 8.08 -53.81 -26.62
N ARG A 93 7.07 -54.21 -27.36
CA ARG A 93 5.83 -53.48 -27.53
C ARG A 93 5.30 -53.21 -26.15
N ASP A 94 5.49 -51.99 -25.63
CA ASP A 94 4.82 -51.55 -24.42
C ASP A 94 3.32 -51.67 -24.71
N GLU A 95 2.71 -52.64 -24.10
CA GLU A 95 1.26 -52.68 -23.96
C GLU A 95 0.91 -51.37 -23.28
N LYS A 96 0.26 -50.48 -24.04
CA LYS A 96 -0.39 -49.30 -23.46
C LYS A 96 -1.20 -49.79 -22.27
N PRO A 97 -0.96 -49.28 -21.06
CA PRO A 97 -1.90 -49.56 -19.99
C PRO A 97 -3.25 -49.05 -20.47
N SER A 98 -4.19 -49.96 -20.56
CA SER A 98 -5.57 -49.64 -20.83
C SER A 98 -5.98 -48.49 -19.91
N SER A 99 -6.37 -47.36 -20.51
CA SER A 99 -6.92 -46.20 -19.79
C SER A 99 -8.35 -46.49 -19.28
N GLY A 100 -8.53 -47.67 -18.72
CA GLY A 100 -9.61 -47.94 -17.78
C GLY A 100 -9.16 -47.33 -16.46
N ILE A 101 -9.81 -46.25 -16.04
CA ILE A 101 -9.76 -45.79 -14.64
C ILE A 101 -10.10 -47.02 -13.83
N ASP A 102 -9.11 -47.59 -13.14
CA ASP A 102 -9.28 -48.76 -12.29
C ASP A 102 -10.13 -48.28 -11.10
N LEU A 103 -11.46 -48.25 -11.35
CA LEU A 103 -12.48 -47.80 -10.39
C LEU A 103 -12.35 -48.59 -9.07
N GLU A 104 -11.86 -49.82 -9.14
CA GLU A 104 -11.64 -50.68 -8.00
C GLU A 104 -10.47 -50.18 -7.13
N THR A 105 -9.34 -49.75 -7.71
CA THR A 105 -8.21 -49.16 -6.97
C THR A 105 -8.50 -47.75 -6.50
N LEU A 106 -9.29 -46.98 -7.26
CA LEU A 106 -9.70 -45.63 -6.88
C LEU A 106 -10.73 -45.65 -5.75
N ILE A 107 -11.68 -46.55 -5.78
CA ILE A 107 -12.74 -46.73 -4.76
C ILE A 107 -12.16 -47.41 -3.52
N ALA A 108 -11.45 -48.53 -3.67
CA ALA A 108 -10.92 -49.26 -2.53
C ALA A 108 -9.77 -48.56 -1.81
N GLY A 109 -8.84 -47.89 -2.55
CA GLY A 109 -7.65 -47.34 -1.92
C GLY A 109 -7.82 -45.94 -1.34
N ARG A 110 -8.51 -45.05 -2.03
CA ARG A 110 -8.57 -43.61 -1.64
C ARG A 110 -9.91 -43.21 -1.04
N TRP A 111 -11.01 -43.65 -1.61
CA TRP A 111 -12.35 -43.27 -1.14
C TRP A 111 -12.74 -44.00 0.13
N LEU A 112 -12.51 -45.32 0.19
CA LEU A 112 -12.82 -46.12 1.36
C LEU A 112 -12.02 -45.66 2.60
N ASN A 113 -10.73 -45.29 2.39
CA ASN A 113 -9.92 -44.72 3.48
C ASN A 113 -10.44 -43.34 3.94
N ARG A 114 -10.89 -42.47 3.03
CA ARG A 114 -11.50 -41.17 3.39
C ARG A 114 -12.84 -41.37 4.11
N ILE A 115 -13.69 -42.27 3.61
CA ILE A 115 -14.97 -42.61 4.23
C ILE A 115 -14.72 -43.25 5.61
N GLY A 116 -13.74 -44.14 5.74
CA GLY A 116 -13.34 -44.74 7.01
C GLY A 116 -12.86 -43.71 8.05
N ILE A 117 -12.07 -42.74 7.62
CA ILE A 117 -11.61 -41.63 8.49
C ILE A 117 -12.80 -40.75 8.91
N ILE A 118 -13.70 -40.40 7.99
CA ILE A 118 -14.91 -39.63 8.31
C ILE A 118 -15.82 -40.40 9.27
N ALA A 119 -16.03 -41.68 9.02
CA ALA A 119 -16.83 -42.55 9.89
C ALA A 119 -16.22 -42.69 11.30
N LEU A 120 -14.89 -42.81 11.40
CA LEU A 120 -14.17 -42.85 12.68
C LEU A 120 -14.28 -41.50 13.43
N LEU A 121 -14.18 -40.37 12.72
CA LEU A 121 -14.36 -39.03 13.31
C LEU A 121 -15.79 -38.84 13.81
N LEU A 122 -16.80 -39.27 13.04
CA LEU A 122 -18.20 -39.25 13.47
C LEU A 122 -18.45 -40.14 14.66
N ALA A 123 -17.97 -41.38 14.62
CA ALA A 123 -18.10 -42.33 15.73
C ALA A 123 -17.42 -41.80 17.01
N GLY A 124 -16.21 -41.22 16.89
CA GLY A 124 -15.52 -40.59 18.00
C GLY A 124 -16.28 -39.36 18.54
N SER A 125 -16.87 -38.56 17.66
CA SER A 125 -17.68 -37.39 18.04
C SER A 125 -18.97 -37.82 18.76
N PHE A 126 -19.67 -38.83 18.25
CA PHE A 126 -20.86 -39.39 18.91
C PHE A 126 -20.53 -40.08 20.24
N PHE A 127 -19.41 -40.80 20.31
CA PHE A 127 -18.94 -41.40 21.55
C PHE A 127 -18.62 -40.33 22.61
N LEU A 128 -17.89 -39.28 22.22
CA LEU A 128 -17.60 -38.16 23.11
C LEU A 128 -18.87 -37.45 23.55
N LYS A 129 -19.82 -37.23 22.63
CA LYS A 129 -21.13 -36.66 22.98
C LYS A 129 -21.85 -37.56 23.99
N PHE A 130 -21.95 -38.87 23.74
CA PHE A 130 -22.58 -39.81 24.66
C PHE A 130 -21.90 -39.83 26.03
N ALA A 131 -20.58 -39.84 26.10
CA ALA A 131 -19.82 -39.76 27.36
C ALA A 131 -20.05 -38.43 28.11
N PHE A 132 -20.28 -37.32 27.37
CA PHE A 132 -20.60 -36.03 27.94
C PHE A 132 -22.05 -35.94 28.44
N ASP A 133 -23.00 -36.47 27.67
CA ASP A 133 -24.42 -36.46 28.02
C ASP A 133 -24.73 -37.36 29.22
N ASN A 134 -23.92 -38.39 29.45
CA ASN A 134 -24.04 -39.32 30.60
C ASN A 134 -23.13 -38.94 31.78
N ASP A 135 -22.55 -37.73 31.79
CA ASP A 135 -21.67 -37.24 32.86
C ASP A 135 -20.48 -38.14 33.24
N TRP A 136 -20.04 -39.02 32.33
CA TRP A 136 -18.82 -39.84 32.53
C TRP A 136 -17.57 -38.94 32.68
N ILE A 137 -17.58 -37.78 32.03
CA ILE A 137 -16.52 -36.79 32.10
C ILE A 137 -17.15 -35.46 32.51
N GLY A 138 -16.90 -35.06 33.74
CA GLY A 138 -17.36 -33.76 34.26
C GLY A 138 -16.71 -32.56 33.54
N PRO A 139 -17.24 -31.33 33.74
CA PRO A 139 -16.78 -30.12 33.08
C PRO A 139 -15.26 -29.88 33.17
N ALA A 140 -14.68 -30.05 34.35
CA ALA A 140 -13.23 -29.90 34.56
C ALA A 140 -12.42 -30.95 33.77
N GLY A 141 -12.92 -32.19 33.69
CA GLY A 141 -12.30 -33.28 32.90
C GLY A 141 -12.32 -32.98 31.40
N ARG A 142 -13.43 -32.44 30.89
CA ARG A 142 -13.57 -32.03 29.47
C ARG A 142 -12.54 -30.96 29.09
N VAL A 143 -12.40 -29.94 29.93
CA VAL A 143 -11.39 -28.88 29.75
C VAL A 143 -9.97 -29.44 29.85
N ALA A 144 -9.68 -30.28 30.85
CA ALA A 144 -8.37 -30.89 31.02
C ALA A 144 -7.97 -31.76 29.82
N ILE A 145 -8.86 -32.57 29.28
CA ILE A 145 -8.64 -33.39 28.08
C ILE A 145 -8.35 -32.48 26.88
N GLY A 146 -9.11 -31.38 26.71
CA GLY A 146 -8.87 -30.39 25.65
C GLY A 146 -7.50 -29.75 25.75
N LEU A 147 -7.11 -29.28 26.93
CA LEU A 147 -5.80 -28.66 27.17
C LEU A 147 -4.66 -29.66 26.96
N LEU A 148 -4.78 -30.87 27.44
CA LEU A 148 -3.78 -31.93 27.27
C LEU A 148 -3.65 -32.35 25.80
N SER A 149 -4.78 -32.60 25.11
CA SER A 149 -4.78 -33.01 23.70
C SER A 149 -4.26 -31.90 22.79
N GLY A 150 -4.67 -30.63 23.01
CA GLY A 150 -4.17 -29.49 22.26
C GLY A 150 -2.66 -29.32 22.42
N SER A 151 -2.16 -29.39 23.65
CA SER A 151 -0.71 -29.33 23.94
C SER A 151 0.03 -30.53 23.32
N ALA A 152 -0.50 -31.75 23.43
CA ALA A 152 0.07 -32.95 22.84
C ALA A 152 0.16 -32.83 21.29
N LEU A 153 -0.86 -32.29 20.64
CA LEU A 153 -0.84 -32.03 19.18
C LEU A 153 0.27 -31.06 18.79
N ILE A 154 0.47 -29.96 19.54
CA ILE A 154 1.55 -29.01 19.29
C ILE A 154 2.92 -29.70 19.46
N VAL A 155 3.11 -30.49 20.50
CA VAL A 155 4.36 -31.27 20.71
C VAL A 155 4.54 -32.31 19.61
N PHE A 156 3.48 -33.08 19.29
CA PHE A 156 3.53 -34.09 18.23
C PHE A 156 3.88 -33.50 16.86
N SER A 157 3.45 -32.27 16.59
CA SER A 157 3.79 -31.57 15.36
C SER A 157 5.30 -31.42 15.16
N GLN A 158 6.11 -31.34 16.25
CA GLN A 158 7.58 -31.29 16.15
C GLN A 158 8.16 -32.61 15.60
N THR A 159 7.55 -33.73 15.94
CA THR A 159 7.98 -35.05 15.42
C THR A 159 7.75 -35.15 13.92
N LEU A 160 6.62 -34.62 13.44
CA LEU A 160 6.30 -34.55 12.02
C LEU A 160 7.27 -33.61 11.27
N LEU A 161 7.62 -32.48 11.87
CA LEU A 161 8.60 -31.55 11.31
C LEU A 161 9.96 -32.22 11.14
N ARG A 162 10.43 -32.96 12.17
CA ARG A 162 11.70 -33.72 12.13
C ARG A 162 11.71 -34.81 11.06
N ARG A 163 10.51 -35.34 10.69
CA ARG A 163 10.34 -36.33 9.61
C ARG A 163 10.21 -35.68 8.22
N GLY A 164 10.30 -34.34 8.11
CA GLY A 164 10.26 -33.60 6.84
C GLY A 164 8.86 -33.15 6.39
N TYR A 165 7.78 -33.50 7.10
CA TYR A 165 6.41 -33.15 6.74
C TYR A 165 6.02 -31.75 7.21
N ARG A 166 6.71 -30.71 6.72
CA ARG A 166 6.54 -29.30 7.17
C ARG A 166 5.11 -28.81 7.09
N TYR A 167 4.44 -28.97 5.92
CA TYR A 167 3.08 -28.48 5.72
C TYR A 167 2.08 -29.13 6.69
N PHE A 168 2.16 -30.44 6.84
CA PHE A 168 1.28 -31.21 7.73
C PHE A 168 1.56 -30.90 9.21
N SER A 169 2.82 -30.72 9.57
CA SER A 169 3.27 -30.28 10.90
C SER A 169 2.64 -28.94 11.31
N ASP A 170 2.63 -27.95 10.40
CA ASP A 170 2.04 -26.64 10.67
C ASP A 170 0.52 -26.74 10.87
N GLY A 171 -0.15 -27.58 10.08
CA GLY A 171 -1.59 -27.85 10.23
C GLY A 171 -1.93 -28.49 11.59
N ILE A 172 -1.15 -29.50 12.03
CA ILE A 172 -1.33 -30.15 13.34
C ILE A 172 -1.05 -29.17 14.49
N ALA A 173 -0.03 -28.30 14.37
CA ALA A 173 0.21 -27.26 15.36
C ALA A 173 -0.95 -26.27 15.46
N GLY A 174 -1.51 -25.87 14.32
CA GLY A 174 -2.71 -25.01 14.25
C GLY A 174 -3.94 -25.66 14.85
N LEU A 175 -4.17 -26.94 14.56
CA LEU A 175 -5.27 -27.71 15.18
C LEU A 175 -5.11 -27.77 16.70
N GLY A 176 -3.92 -28.08 17.19
CA GLY A 176 -3.62 -28.08 18.63
C GLY A 176 -3.88 -26.74 19.29
N ALA A 177 -3.48 -25.65 18.65
CA ALA A 177 -3.78 -24.30 19.12
C ALA A 177 -5.29 -24.01 19.14
N GLY A 178 -6.02 -24.36 18.08
CA GLY A 178 -7.48 -24.24 18.04
C GLY A 178 -8.18 -24.97 19.17
N VAL A 179 -7.72 -26.21 19.48
CA VAL A 179 -8.24 -26.99 20.62
C VAL A 179 -7.95 -26.30 21.95
N LEU A 180 -6.74 -25.70 22.13
CA LEU A 180 -6.41 -24.93 23.33
C LEU A 180 -7.31 -23.70 23.49
N TYR A 181 -7.50 -22.91 22.41
CA TYR A 181 -8.39 -21.75 22.44
C TYR A 181 -9.83 -22.13 22.79
N LEU A 182 -10.38 -23.17 22.16
CA LEU A 182 -11.74 -23.66 22.44
C LEU A 182 -11.88 -24.18 23.86
N SER A 183 -10.87 -24.88 24.39
CA SER A 183 -10.88 -25.40 25.76
C SER A 183 -10.86 -24.28 26.79
N LEU A 184 -10.02 -23.24 26.59
CA LEU A 184 -9.95 -22.06 27.46
C LEU A 184 -11.24 -21.23 27.39
N TYR A 185 -11.79 -21.08 26.17
CA TYR A 185 -13.08 -20.43 25.97
C TYR A 185 -14.21 -21.16 26.71
N ALA A 186 -14.30 -22.50 26.54
CA ALA A 186 -15.30 -23.32 27.21
C ALA A 186 -15.14 -23.30 28.72
N ALA A 187 -13.89 -23.32 29.24
CA ALA A 187 -13.61 -23.26 30.65
C ALA A 187 -14.16 -21.97 31.31
N HIS A 188 -14.11 -20.83 30.59
CA HIS A 188 -14.65 -19.58 31.08
C HIS A 188 -16.12 -19.39 30.77
N GLN A 189 -16.51 -19.49 29.49
CA GLN A 189 -17.82 -19.05 28.99
C GLN A 189 -18.94 -20.10 29.25
N PHE A 190 -18.64 -21.38 29.11
CA PHE A 190 -19.67 -22.43 29.29
C PHE A 190 -19.68 -23.04 30.69
N TYR A 191 -18.48 -23.27 31.24
CA TYR A 191 -18.38 -24.04 32.49
C TYR A 191 -18.08 -23.15 33.71
N HIS A 192 -17.75 -21.88 33.51
CA HIS A 192 -17.40 -20.93 34.59
C HIS A 192 -16.34 -21.45 35.57
N LEU A 193 -15.44 -22.36 35.09
CA LEU A 193 -14.40 -22.97 35.92
C LEU A 193 -13.25 -22.03 36.24
N VAL A 194 -12.99 -21.06 35.35
CA VAL A 194 -11.88 -20.10 35.49
C VAL A 194 -12.38 -18.68 35.31
N PRO A 195 -11.82 -17.71 36.04
CA PRO A 195 -12.14 -16.31 35.80
C PRO A 195 -11.62 -15.81 34.45
N SER A 196 -12.18 -14.71 33.92
CA SER A 196 -11.85 -14.17 32.58
C SER A 196 -10.36 -13.86 32.42
N TRP A 197 -9.70 -13.33 33.46
CA TRP A 197 -8.27 -13.04 33.41
C TRP A 197 -7.40 -14.28 33.24
N ALA A 198 -7.79 -15.42 33.82
CA ALA A 198 -7.05 -16.68 33.68
C ALA A 198 -7.23 -17.29 32.28
N ALA A 199 -8.47 -17.28 31.74
CA ALA A 199 -8.72 -17.69 30.36
C ALA A 199 -7.96 -16.80 29.36
N PHE A 200 -7.99 -15.49 29.56
CA PHE A 200 -7.25 -14.51 28.77
C PHE A 200 -5.74 -14.77 28.81
N GLY A 201 -5.19 -14.96 30.00
CA GLY A 201 -3.76 -15.29 30.19
C GLY A 201 -3.37 -16.58 29.48
N GLY A 202 -4.19 -17.62 29.56
CA GLY A 202 -3.98 -18.90 28.85
C GLY A 202 -3.99 -18.73 27.32
N MET A 203 -4.93 -17.96 26.77
CA MET A 203 -4.98 -17.65 25.35
C MET A 203 -3.79 -16.80 24.91
N ALA A 204 -3.38 -15.80 25.69
CA ALA A 204 -2.20 -14.98 25.42
C ALA A 204 -0.91 -15.81 25.44
N ILE A 205 -0.76 -16.75 26.37
CA ILE A 205 0.36 -17.69 26.42
C ILE A 205 0.36 -18.59 25.18
N THR A 206 -0.81 -19.09 24.77
CA THR A 206 -0.94 -19.90 23.53
C THR A 206 -0.50 -19.10 22.31
N THR A 207 -0.93 -17.83 22.20
CA THR A 207 -0.47 -16.91 21.14
C THR A 207 1.03 -16.73 21.15
N ALA A 208 1.63 -16.45 22.32
CA ALA A 208 3.07 -16.26 22.47
C ALA A 208 3.85 -17.53 22.13
N ALA A 209 3.36 -18.70 22.53
CA ALA A 209 3.94 -19.99 22.17
C ALA A 209 3.91 -20.23 20.65
N LEU A 210 2.79 -19.91 19.98
CA LEU A 210 2.69 -19.99 18.51
C LEU A 210 3.63 -19.01 17.82
N MET A 211 3.78 -17.79 18.32
CA MET A 211 4.75 -16.82 17.78
C MET A 211 6.19 -17.34 17.90
N GLY A 212 6.54 -17.91 19.08
CA GLY A 212 7.84 -18.56 19.29
C GLY A 212 8.06 -19.74 18.34
N LEU A 213 7.01 -20.55 18.14
CA LEU A 213 7.05 -21.68 17.22
C LEU A 213 7.22 -21.23 15.76
N ALA A 214 6.52 -20.17 15.36
CA ALA A 214 6.64 -19.57 14.03
C ALA A 214 8.06 -19.10 13.74
N LEU A 215 8.71 -18.44 14.70
CA LEU A 215 10.12 -18.02 14.59
C LEU A 215 11.06 -19.21 14.49
N GLY A 216 10.89 -20.22 15.36
CA GLY A 216 11.77 -21.40 15.39
C GLY A 216 11.67 -22.27 14.15
N ARG A 217 10.49 -22.30 13.49
CA ARG A 217 10.23 -23.11 12.29
C ARG A 217 10.37 -22.35 10.99
N ASP A 218 10.54 -21.04 11.05
CA ASP A 218 10.47 -20.14 9.89
C ASP A 218 9.17 -20.32 9.08
N SER A 219 8.04 -20.36 9.79
CA SER A 219 6.72 -20.62 9.19
C SER A 219 5.79 -19.43 9.31
N GLN A 220 5.57 -18.74 8.20
CA GLN A 220 4.60 -17.64 8.11
C GLN A 220 3.17 -18.12 8.39
N ARG A 221 2.83 -19.40 8.07
CA ARG A 221 1.52 -19.98 8.33
C ARG A 221 1.21 -20.04 9.82
N ILE A 222 2.18 -20.48 10.64
CA ILE A 222 2.01 -20.50 12.11
C ILE A 222 1.90 -19.07 12.64
N ALA A 223 2.66 -18.12 12.08
CA ALA A 223 2.57 -16.71 12.46
C ALA A 223 1.17 -16.12 12.15
N LEU A 224 0.56 -16.46 11.02
CA LEU A 224 -0.82 -16.07 10.68
C LEU A 224 -1.84 -16.69 11.66
N LEU A 225 -1.64 -17.95 12.06
CA LEU A 225 -2.49 -18.60 13.07
C LEU A 225 -2.33 -17.93 14.45
N ALA A 226 -1.11 -17.56 14.83
CA ALA A 226 -0.85 -16.81 16.07
C ALA A 226 -1.51 -15.43 16.04
N LEU A 227 -1.44 -14.74 14.89
CA LEU A 227 -2.12 -13.46 14.67
C LEU A 227 -3.64 -13.63 14.81
N ALA A 228 -4.23 -14.58 14.10
CA ALA A 228 -5.67 -14.84 14.15
C ALA A 228 -6.13 -15.18 15.57
N GLY A 229 -5.46 -16.09 16.28
CA GLY A 229 -5.78 -16.45 17.66
C GLY A 229 -5.61 -15.29 18.64
N GLY A 230 -4.51 -14.53 18.50
CA GLY A 230 -4.25 -13.35 19.32
C GLY A 230 -5.34 -12.29 19.19
N PHE A 231 -5.71 -11.92 17.96
CA PHE A 231 -6.80 -10.95 17.74
C PHE A 231 -8.19 -11.50 18.06
N LEU A 232 -8.40 -12.81 17.97
CA LEU A 232 -9.69 -13.41 18.36
C LEU A 232 -9.91 -13.41 19.88
N THR A 233 -8.83 -13.43 20.67
CA THR A 233 -8.90 -13.54 22.15
C THR A 233 -9.82 -12.48 22.80
N PRO A 234 -9.69 -11.16 22.54
CA PRO A 234 -10.59 -10.17 23.14
C PRO A 234 -12.05 -10.35 22.73
N ALA A 235 -12.32 -10.75 21.49
CA ALA A 235 -13.68 -10.97 21.00
C ALA A 235 -14.34 -12.16 21.70
N LEU A 236 -13.60 -13.26 21.91
CA LEU A 236 -14.10 -14.46 22.59
C LEU A 236 -14.40 -14.22 24.07
N LEU A 237 -13.64 -13.34 24.73
CA LEU A 237 -13.76 -13.08 26.17
C LEU A 237 -14.47 -11.75 26.49
N SER A 238 -15.06 -11.10 25.47
CA SER A 238 -15.80 -9.85 25.66
C SER A 238 -16.98 -10.05 26.61
N SER A 239 -17.02 -9.21 27.66
CA SER A 239 -18.12 -9.16 28.63
C SER A 239 -19.17 -8.10 28.32
N GLY A 240 -19.03 -7.37 27.19
CA GLY A 240 -19.93 -6.26 26.84
C GLY A 240 -19.73 -4.99 27.72
N VAL A 241 -18.69 -4.97 28.56
CA VAL A 241 -18.35 -3.82 29.42
C VAL A 241 -17.15 -3.07 28.82
N ASP A 242 -17.16 -1.74 28.96
CA ASP A 242 -16.01 -0.92 28.54
C ASP A 242 -14.73 -1.29 29.31
N ALA A 243 -13.77 -1.81 28.57
CA ALA A 243 -12.43 -2.17 29.05
C ALA A 243 -11.33 -1.61 28.13
N GLN A 244 -11.43 -0.32 27.75
CA GLN A 244 -10.55 0.35 26.79
C GLN A 244 -9.06 0.11 27.05
N ILE A 245 -8.60 0.34 28.27
CA ILE A 245 -7.17 0.25 28.63
C ILE A 245 -6.67 -1.18 28.49
N GLN A 246 -7.47 -2.17 28.94
CA GLN A 246 -7.12 -3.59 28.83
C GLN A 246 -7.09 -4.05 27.36
N LEU A 247 -8.12 -3.67 26.59
CA LEU A 247 -8.21 -4.03 25.16
C LEU A 247 -7.07 -3.41 24.37
N PHE A 248 -6.91 -2.10 24.43
CA PHE A 248 -5.90 -1.40 23.62
C PHE A 248 -4.48 -1.66 24.11
N GLY A 249 -4.28 -1.84 25.43
CA GLY A 249 -3.02 -2.28 26.00
C GLY A 249 -2.60 -3.66 25.49
N TYR A 250 -3.54 -4.61 25.46
CA TYR A 250 -3.30 -5.93 24.88
C TYR A 250 -2.96 -5.85 23.37
N LEU A 251 -3.73 -5.10 22.60
CA LEU A 251 -3.46 -4.90 21.17
C LEU A 251 -2.07 -4.28 20.94
N ALA A 252 -1.67 -3.31 21.77
CA ALA A 252 -0.35 -2.69 21.68
C ALA A 252 0.78 -3.71 21.93
N VAL A 253 0.64 -4.58 22.94
CA VAL A 253 1.60 -5.66 23.22
C VAL A 253 1.63 -6.69 22.10
N LEU A 254 0.46 -7.10 21.60
CA LEU A 254 0.34 -8.05 20.48
C LEU A 254 1.00 -7.50 19.20
N ASN A 255 0.71 -6.24 18.86
CA ASN A 255 1.33 -5.55 17.72
C ASN A 255 2.85 -5.47 17.88
N MET A 256 3.36 -5.17 19.08
CA MET A 256 4.80 -5.16 19.34
C MET A 256 5.44 -6.54 19.11
N GLY A 257 4.79 -7.61 19.57
CA GLY A 257 5.24 -8.98 19.31
C GLY A 257 5.30 -9.32 17.82
N LEU A 258 4.26 -8.93 17.07
CA LEU A 258 4.21 -9.10 15.61
C LEU A 258 5.24 -8.27 14.87
N MET A 259 5.55 -7.04 15.35
CA MET A 259 6.62 -6.22 14.77
C MET A 259 8.00 -6.85 14.96
N VAL A 260 8.27 -7.41 16.15
CA VAL A 260 9.52 -8.15 16.39
C VAL A 260 9.61 -9.36 15.45
N LEU A 261 8.50 -10.05 15.23
CA LEU A 261 8.39 -11.18 14.32
C LEU A 261 8.68 -10.75 12.87
N ALA A 262 7.97 -9.72 12.38
CA ALA A 262 8.12 -9.17 11.04
C ALA A 262 9.53 -8.57 10.80
N ARG A 263 10.19 -8.06 11.87
CA ARG A 263 11.56 -7.57 11.78
C ARG A 263 12.59 -8.68 11.61
N ARG A 264 12.38 -9.84 12.24
CA ARG A 264 13.33 -10.98 12.17
C ARG A 264 13.17 -11.79 10.90
N ARG A 265 12.01 -11.74 10.29
CA ARG A 265 11.65 -12.46 9.06
C ARG A 265 10.95 -11.48 8.11
N ASP A 266 11.22 -11.58 6.83
CA ASP A 266 10.64 -10.70 5.79
C ASP A 266 9.20 -11.14 5.45
N TRP A 267 8.33 -11.13 6.46
CA TRP A 267 6.92 -11.52 6.34
C TRP A 267 6.04 -10.28 6.19
N ASP A 268 6.08 -9.67 5.02
CA ASP A 268 5.42 -8.40 4.70
C ASP A 268 3.89 -8.41 4.84
N LEU A 269 3.26 -9.59 4.86
CA LEU A 269 1.79 -9.71 4.97
C LEU A 269 1.28 -9.52 6.41
N LEU A 270 2.06 -9.87 7.43
CA LEU A 270 1.61 -9.83 8.82
C LEU A 270 1.28 -8.42 9.32
N PRO A 271 2.13 -7.39 9.10
CA PRO A 271 1.87 -6.05 9.62
C PRO A 271 0.59 -5.38 9.08
N PRO A 272 0.26 -5.44 7.76
CA PRO A 272 -1.01 -4.88 7.28
C PRO A 272 -2.23 -5.58 7.86
N LEU A 273 -2.18 -6.91 8.06
CA LEU A 273 -3.26 -7.66 8.70
C LEU A 273 -3.42 -7.30 10.18
N ALA A 274 -2.31 -7.13 10.91
CA ALA A 274 -2.33 -6.68 12.30
C ALA A 274 -2.93 -5.27 12.44
N LEU A 275 -2.55 -4.36 11.54
CA LEU A 275 -3.13 -3.02 11.50
C LEU A 275 -4.62 -3.08 11.18
N ALA A 276 -5.04 -3.87 10.18
CA ALA A 276 -6.45 -4.01 9.83
C ALA A 276 -7.29 -4.53 11.01
N ALA A 277 -6.79 -5.52 11.75
CA ALA A 277 -7.43 -6.02 12.96
C ALA A 277 -7.48 -4.94 14.07
N THR A 278 -6.40 -4.17 14.25
CA THR A 278 -6.35 -3.06 15.22
C THR A 278 -7.37 -1.98 14.87
N ILE A 279 -7.52 -1.64 13.59
CA ILE A 279 -8.53 -0.70 13.07
C ILE A 279 -9.95 -1.21 13.38
N ALA A 280 -10.21 -2.50 13.12
CA ALA A 280 -11.52 -3.11 13.40
C ALA A 280 -11.88 -3.03 14.89
N TYR A 281 -10.92 -3.32 15.79
CA TYR A 281 -11.14 -3.19 17.23
C TYR A 281 -11.31 -1.74 17.67
N TYR A 282 -10.55 -0.81 17.09
CA TYR A 282 -10.68 0.60 17.41
C TYR A 282 -12.07 1.13 17.08
N PHE A 283 -12.54 0.94 15.84
CA PHE A 283 -13.86 1.41 15.44
C PHE A 283 -14.99 0.65 16.12
N GLY A 284 -14.86 -0.68 16.32
CA GLY A 284 -15.85 -1.45 17.05
C GLY A 284 -16.01 -0.99 18.51
N TRP A 285 -14.90 -0.68 19.19
CA TRP A 285 -14.94 -0.10 20.53
C TRP A 285 -15.48 1.33 20.51
N HIS A 286 -15.04 2.16 19.52
CA HIS A 286 -15.43 3.55 19.39
C HIS A 286 -16.94 3.72 19.24
N GLU A 287 -17.54 2.99 18.32
CA GLU A 287 -18.99 3.01 18.06
C GLU A 287 -19.81 2.66 19.31
N GLN A 288 -19.31 1.78 20.15
CA GLN A 288 -20.07 1.23 21.28
C GLN A 288 -19.84 1.95 22.60
N PHE A 289 -18.63 2.45 22.86
CA PHE A 289 -18.21 2.92 24.18
C PHE A 289 -17.59 4.31 24.22
N TYR A 290 -17.34 4.96 23.08
CA TYR A 290 -16.66 6.25 23.08
C TYR A 290 -17.56 7.36 23.63
N LEU A 291 -17.05 8.06 24.65
CA LEU A 291 -17.66 9.26 25.25
C LEU A 291 -16.60 10.37 25.27
N ALA A 292 -16.80 11.43 24.47
CA ALA A 292 -15.83 12.51 24.30
C ALA A 292 -15.41 13.16 25.63
N ALA A 293 -16.35 13.35 26.55
CA ALA A 293 -16.09 14.01 27.84
C ALA A 293 -15.07 13.28 28.73
N THR A 294 -14.98 11.95 28.63
CA THR A 294 -14.17 11.15 29.57
C THR A 294 -13.08 10.33 28.90
N ARG A 295 -13.23 10.02 27.59
CA ARG A 295 -12.37 9.07 26.86
C ARG A 295 -11.45 9.72 25.83
N LEU A 296 -11.54 11.02 25.58
CA LEU A 296 -10.76 11.69 24.53
C LEU A 296 -9.24 11.47 24.71
N LEU A 297 -8.69 11.80 25.87
CA LEU A 297 -7.24 11.71 26.11
C LEU A 297 -6.71 10.26 26.04
N PRO A 298 -7.31 9.26 26.70
CA PRO A 298 -6.88 7.87 26.56
C PRO A 298 -6.97 7.37 25.12
N THR A 299 -8.04 7.74 24.39
CA THR A 299 -8.22 7.33 23.00
C THR A 299 -7.16 7.94 22.09
N LEU A 300 -6.86 9.24 22.23
CA LEU A 300 -5.77 9.89 21.50
C LEU A 300 -4.40 9.27 21.81
N ALA A 301 -4.16 8.92 23.09
CA ALA A 301 -2.90 8.29 23.50
C ALA A 301 -2.71 6.92 22.82
N PHE A 302 -3.74 6.05 22.84
CA PHE A 302 -3.66 4.74 22.19
C PHE A 302 -3.63 4.85 20.66
N LEU A 303 -4.41 5.75 20.07
CA LEU A 303 -4.39 6.02 18.64
C LEU A 303 -2.98 6.44 18.17
N THR A 304 -2.35 7.37 18.92
CA THR A 304 -0.98 7.82 18.64
C THR A 304 0.04 6.72 18.87
N LEU A 305 -0.15 5.87 19.88
CA LEU A 305 0.71 4.70 20.14
C LEU A 305 0.64 3.71 18.96
N PHE A 306 -0.56 3.35 18.50
CA PHE A 306 -0.71 2.46 17.34
C PHE A 306 -0.08 3.06 16.09
N PHE A 307 -0.36 4.36 15.81
CA PHE A 307 0.30 5.06 14.72
C PHE A 307 1.82 4.97 14.81
N ALA A 308 2.40 5.27 15.98
CA ALA A 308 3.85 5.26 16.19
C ALA A 308 4.47 3.86 16.00
N GLN A 309 3.79 2.81 16.46
CA GLN A 309 4.23 1.43 16.29
C GLN A 309 4.38 1.08 14.80
N PHE A 310 3.33 1.26 13.99
CA PHE A 310 3.35 0.90 12.57
C PHE A 310 4.23 1.86 11.74
N ALA A 311 4.29 3.15 12.11
CA ALA A 311 5.18 4.11 11.49
C ALA A 311 6.66 3.77 11.74
N ALA A 312 7.02 3.38 12.98
CA ALA A 312 8.38 2.92 13.29
C ALA A 312 8.78 1.70 12.46
N LEU A 313 7.85 0.73 12.28
CA LEU A 313 8.10 -0.43 11.44
C LEU A 313 8.34 -0.02 9.98
N SER A 314 7.52 0.90 9.43
CA SER A 314 7.68 1.40 8.07
C SER A 314 9.03 2.09 7.85
N VAL A 315 9.53 2.86 8.83
CA VAL A 315 10.88 3.45 8.80
C VAL A 315 11.96 2.37 8.82
N LEU A 316 11.80 1.34 9.67
CA LEU A 316 12.76 0.24 9.75
C LEU A 316 12.81 -0.58 8.44
N GLN A 317 11.68 -0.76 7.78
CA GLN A 317 11.59 -1.41 6.47
C GLN A 317 12.26 -0.54 5.38
N ALA A 318 11.99 0.77 5.38
CA ALA A 318 12.62 1.70 4.44
C ALA A 318 14.16 1.76 4.57
N ARG A 319 14.70 1.51 5.77
CA ARG A 319 16.16 1.44 6.01
C ARG A 319 16.82 0.20 5.45
N ARG A 320 16.07 -0.86 5.17
CA ARG A 320 16.59 -2.15 4.69
C ARG A 320 16.61 -2.28 3.19
N GLY A 321 15.76 -1.54 2.48
CA GLY A 321 15.58 -1.65 1.05
C GLY A 321 15.72 -0.32 0.31
N GLU A 322 16.07 -0.40 -0.95
CA GLU A 322 16.09 0.77 -1.83
C GLU A 322 14.68 1.26 -2.18
N ARG A 323 13.70 0.35 -2.17
CA ARG A 323 12.28 0.60 -2.44
C ARG A 323 11.42 -0.18 -1.46
N LEU A 324 10.28 0.39 -1.08
CA LEU A 324 9.27 -0.32 -0.32
C LEU A 324 8.49 -1.29 -1.22
N THR A 325 8.16 -2.47 -0.69
CA THR A 325 7.27 -3.42 -1.35
C THR A 325 5.83 -2.86 -1.39
N PRO A 326 4.95 -3.36 -2.28
CA PRO A 326 3.54 -2.93 -2.30
C PRO A 326 2.82 -3.10 -0.96
N LEU A 327 3.10 -4.18 -0.22
CA LEU A 327 2.51 -4.42 1.10
C LEU A 327 3.04 -3.46 2.17
N GLN A 328 4.30 -3.06 2.09
CA GLN A 328 4.90 -2.06 2.98
C GLN A 328 4.34 -0.65 2.69
N ILE A 329 4.11 -0.33 1.41
CA ILE A 329 3.42 0.91 1.03
C ILE A 329 1.97 0.88 1.52
N LEU A 330 1.27 -0.24 1.35
CA LEU A 330 -0.09 -0.42 1.86
C LEU A 330 -0.15 -0.22 3.37
N LEU A 331 0.78 -0.80 4.13
CA LEU A 331 0.90 -0.61 5.58
C LEU A 331 1.03 0.87 5.94
N LEU A 332 1.96 1.57 5.29
CA LEU A 332 2.23 2.98 5.55
C LEU A 332 1.00 3.85 5.27
N LEU A 333 0.33 3.62 4.14
CA LEU A 333 -0.85 4.38 3.72
C LEU A 333 -2.08 4.06 4.59
N LEU A 334 -2.30 2.79 4.92
CA LEU A 334 -3.39 2.37 5.79
C LEU A 334 -3.23 2.95 7.20
N ASN A 335 -1.98 2.97 7.72
CA ASN A 335 -1.67 3.58 9.01
C ASN A 335 -1.93 5.10 9.01
N ALA A 336 -1.52 5.79 7.94
CA ALA A 336 -1.76 7.22 7.78
C ALA A 336 -3.27 7.52 7.69
N ALA A 337 -4.00 6.77 6.85
CA ALA A 337 -5.43 6.94 6.67
C ALA A 337 -6.20 6.71 7.97
N PHE A 338 -5.91 5.61 8.66
CA PHE A 338 -6.51 5.30 9.96
C PHE A 338 -6.29 6.43 10.96
N TYR A 339 -5.04 6.90 11.10
CA TYR A 339 -4.72 7.96 12.05
C TYR A 339 -5.42 9.27 11.69
N LEU A 340 -5.44 9.67 10.42
CA LEU A 340 -6.09 10.90 9.94
C LEU A 340 -7.61 10.86 10.14
N ILE A 341 -8.26 9.74 9.80
CA ILE A 341 -9.71 9.57 9.94
C ILE A 341 -10.12 9.61 11.42
N ALA A 342 -9.44 8.81 12.26
CA ALA A 342 -9.74 8.76 13.68
C ALA A 342 -9.44 10.08 14.40
N LEU A 343 -8.34 10.75 14.04
CA LEU A 343 -7.97 12.05 14.60
C LEU A 343 -9.00 13.14 14.20
N GLY A 344 -9.44 13.12 12.93
CA GLY A 344 -10.50 14.00 12.45
C GLY A 344 -11.81 13.78 13.19
N ASP A 345 -12.24 12.53 13.35
CA ASP A 345 -13.45 12.19 14.08
C ASP A 345 -13.43 12.66 15.56
N LEU A 346 -12.27 12.51 16.22
CA LEU A 346 -12.11 12.91 17.60
C LEU A 346 -12.04 14.44 17.81
N LEU A 347 -11.48 15.21 16.86
CA LEU A 347 -11.11 16.62 17.09
C LEU A 347 -11.83 17.63 16.20
N TYR A 348 -12.44 17.22 15.06
CA TYR A 348 -12.95 18.17 14.05
C TYR A 348 -14.04 19.12 14.59
N GLY A 349 -14.94 18.65 15.44
CA GLY A 349 -16.07 19.48 15.91
C GLY A 349 -15.64 20.57 16.90
N GLN A 350 -15.17 20.18 18.08
CA GLN A 350 -14.92 21.11 19.19
C GLN A 350 -13.47 21.58 19.30
N HIS A 351 -12.53 20.93 18.61
CA HIS A 351 -11.10 21.10 18.80
C HIS A 351 -10.33 21.34 17.49
N ARG A 352 -10.89 22.12 16.54
CA ARG A 352 -10.31 22.38 15.19
C ARG A 352 -8.84 22.83 15.25
N THR A 353 -8.49 23.73 16.18
CA THR A 353 -7.13 24.22 16.34
C THR A 353 -6.16 23.10 16.76
N TYR A 354 -6.58 22.21 17.67
CA TYR A 354 -5.76 21.06 18.06
C TYR A 354 -5.61 20.05 16.92
N LEU A 355 -6.65 19.88 16.10
CA LEU A 355 -6.58 19.04 14.88
C LEU A 355 -5.55 19.62 13.90
N THR A 356 -5.60 20.93 13.63
CA THR A 356 -4.63 21.60 12.75
C THR A 356 -3.20 21.43 13.27
N LEU A 357 -2.96 21.64 14.57
CA LEU A 357 -1.65 21.43 15.19
C LEU A 357 -1.20 19.97 15.07
N ALA A 358 -2.11 19.02 15.29
CA ALA A 358 -1.80 17.60 15.15
C ALA A 358 -1.45 17.21 13.71
N LEU A 359 -2.14 17.77 12.71
CA LEU A 359 -1.81 17.58 11.29
C LEU A 359 -0.43 18.16 10.93
N LEU A 360 -0.10 19.35 11.44
CA LEU A 360 1.23 19.93 11.23
C LEU A 360 2.32 19.12 11.93
N LEU A 361 2.08 18.64 13.15
CA LEU A 361 2.99 17.73 13.84
C LEU A 361 3.15 16.39 13.10
N LEU A 362 2.07 15.87 12.52
CA LEU A 362 2.11 14.67 11.70
C LEU A 362 2.94 14.88 10.44
N SER A 363 2.76 16.04 9.77
CA SER A 363 3.60 16.44 8.63
C SER A 363 5.08 16.49 9.03
N ALA A 364 5.41 17.16 10.14
CA ALA A 364 6.77 17.22 10.68
C ALA A 364 7.33 15.84 11.03
N ALA A 365 6.50 14.94 11.60
CA ALA A 365 6.87 13.57 11.90
C ALA A 365 7.23 12.80 10.62
N TYR A 366 6.42 12.88 9.57
CA TYR A 366 6.72 12.25 8.28
C TYR A 366 7.98 12.83 7.60
N LEU A 367 8.24 14.14 7.72
CA LEU A 367 9.50 14.74 7.27
C LEU A 367 10.70 14.21 8.07
N GLY A 368 10.52 14.02 9.38
CA GLY A 368 11.51 13.37 10.25
C GLY A 368 11.78 11.93 9.82
N MET A 369 10.73 11.14 9.57
CA MET A 369 10.82 9.76 9.08
C MET A 369 11.52 9.69 7.70
N MET A 370 11.20 10.62 6.80
CA MET A 370 11.87 10.75 5.51
C MET A 370 13.38 10.97 5.67
N ARG A 371 13.82 11.78 6.65
CA ARG A 371 15.26 11.99 6.92
C ARG A 371 15.94 10.76 7.52
N LEU A 372 15.20 9.95 8.28
CA LEU A 372 15.70 8.71 8.85
C LEU A 372 15.83 7.59 7.82
N ALA A 373 15.10 7.63 6.71
CA ALA A 373 15.23 6.70 5.60
C ALA A 373 16.46 7.03 4.74
N PRO A 374 17.12 6.05 4.09
CA PRO A 374 18.25 6.31 3.19
C PRO A 374 17.81 7.18 1.99
N PRO A 375 18.74 7.88 1.30
CA PRO A 375 18.43 8.73 0.14
C PRO A 375 18.06 7.92 -1.10
N THR A 376 17.04 7.09 -1.01
CA THR A 376 16.54 6.16 -2.00
C THR A 376 15.07 6.48 -2.33
N PRO A 377 14.48 5.89 -3.36
CA PRO A 377 13.05 6.01 -3.65
C PRO A 377 12.10 5.65 -2.49
N ALA A 378 12.59 4.90 -1.47
CA ALA A 378 11.82 4.61 -0.26
C ALA A 378 11.41 5.86 0.55
N ARG A 379 12.04 7.02 0.31
CA ARG A 379 11.66 8.31 0.94
C ARG A 379 10.38 8.92 0.39
N LEU A 380 10.05 8.64 -0.86
CA LEU A 380 8.95 9.31 -1.56
C LEU A 380 7.58 9.17 -0.87
N PRO A 381 7.17 8.00 -0.37
CA PRO A 381 5.90 7.86 0.34
C PRO A 381 5.82 8.72 1.61
N PHE A 382 6.90 8.84 2.36
CA PHE A 382 6.95 9.70 3.55
C PHE A 382 6.82 11.19 3.18
N ALA A 383 7.50 11.64 2.11
CA ALA A 383 7.38 13.00 1.61
C ALA A 383 5.95 13.31 1.14
N ALA A 384 5.31 12.37 0.43
CA ALA A 384 3.93 12.50 -0.02
C ALA A 384 2.96 12.63 1.17
N LEU A 385 3.10 11.79 2.20
CA LEU A 385 2.26 11.85 3.40
C LEU A 385 2.50 13.12 4.23
N ALA A 386 3.74 13.61 4.31
CA ALA A 386 4.05 14.88 4.94
C ALA A 386 3.32 16.04 4.25
N LEU A 387 3.38 16.08 2.93
CA LEU A 387 2.66 17.07 2.12
C LEU A 387 1.15 16.95 2.32
N THR A 388 0.60 15.73 2.22
CA THR A 388 -0.84 15.49 2.42
C THR A 388 -1.31 16.00 3.80
N ALA A 389 -0.57 15.73 4.87
CA ALA A 389 -0.93 16.19 6.19
C ALA A 389 -0.89 17.72 6.31
N ALA A 390 0.09 18.39 5.69
CA ALA A 390 0.17 19.85 5.64
C ALA A 390 -1.00 20.45 4.85
N THR A 391 -1.29 19.91 3.66
CA THR A 391 -2.41 20.36 2.81
C THR A 391 -3.76 20.20 3.48
N LEU A 392 -3.98 19.09 4.23
CA LEU A 392 -5.22 18.87 4.98
C LEU A 392 -5.39 19.83 6.17
N ALA A 393 -4.31 20.39 6.72
CA ALA A 393 -4.41 21.38 7.79
C ALA A 393 -5.09 22.67 7.32
N ILE A 394 -5.02 22.99 6.02
CA ILE A 394 -5.59 24.20 5.42
C ILE A 394 -7.12 24.25 5.58
N PRO A 395 -7.90 23.29 5.06
CA PRO A 395 -9.36 23.34 5.15
C PRO A 395 -9.89 23.07 6.57
N VAL A 396 -9.06 22.52 7.47
CA VAL A 396 -9.43 22.40 8.88
C VAL A 396 -9.46 23.76 9.58
N GLN A 397 -8.54 24.65 9.25
CA GLN A 397 -8.42 25.95 9.92
C GLN A 397 -9.05 27.10 9.13
N LEU A 398 -8.96 27.07 7.80
CA LEU A 398 -9.48 28.10 6.93
C LEU A 398 -10.89 27.77 6.46
N GLU A 399 -11.65 28.78 6.10
CA GLU A 399 -13.02 28.68 5.60
C GLU A 399 -13.18 29.45 4.28
N GLY A 400 -14.17 29.05 3.47
CA GLY A 400 -14.54 29.74 2.25
C GLY A 400 -13.39 29.91 1.27
N GLU A 401 -13.26 31.13 0.76
CA GLU A 401 -12.28 31.53 -0.27
C GLU A 401 -10.82 31.35 0.14
N TRP A 402 -10.50 31.40 1.43
CA TRP A 402 -9.13 31.24 1.94
C TRP A 402 -8.54 29.88 1.67
N ILE A 403 -9.37 28.84 1.57
CA ILE A 403 -8.94 27.47 1.22
C ILE A 403 -8.40 27.46 -0.22
N ALA A 404 -9.17 28.04 -1.17
CA ALA A 404 -8.76 28.08 -2.57
C ALA A 404 -7.48 28.92 -2.78
N ILE A 405 -7.37 30.06 -2.09
CA ILE A 405 -6.17 30.92 -2.12
C ILE A 405 -4.95 30.14 -1.59
N ALA A 406 -5.07 29.51 -0.43
CA ALA A 406 -3.97 28.78 0.20
C ALA A 406 -3.49 27.61 -0.68
N TRP A 407 -4.42 26.80 -1.22
CA TRP A 407 -4.06 25.70 -2.13
C TRP A 407 -3.46 26.18 -3.46
N ALA A 408 -3.92 27.33 -3.99
CA ALA A 408 -3.30 27.92 -5.19
C ALA A 408 -1.85 28.33 -4.93
N ILE A 409 -1.57 28.96 -3.77
CA ILE A 409 -0.21 29.36 -3.38
C ILE A 409 0.67 28.14 -3.11
N GLU A 410 0.17 27.14 -2.38
CA GLU A 410 0.89 25.88 -2.13
C GLU A 410 1.20 25.18 -3.46
N GLY A 411 0.24 25.11 -4.39
CA GLY A 411 0.45 24.57 -5.74
C GLY A 411 1.55 25.31 -6.51
N ALA A 412 1.57 26.64 -6.45
CA ALA A 412 2.62 27.44 -7.09
C ALA A 412 4.00 27.19 -6.46
N ALA A 413 4.08 27.07 -5.13
CA ALA A 413 5.33 26.76 -4.43
C ALA A 413 5.87 25.37 -4.80
N LEU A 414 4.97 24.36 -4.90
CA LEU A 414 5.32 23.00 -5.33
C LEU A 414 5.76 22.97 -6.79
N ALA A 415 5.06 23.69 -7.68
CA ALA A 415 5.47 23.83 -9.09
C ALA A 415 6.87 24.44 -9.19
N ALA A 416 7.11 25.56 -8.51
CA ALA A 416 8.42 26.21 -8.48
C ALA A 416 9.53 25.26 -7.99
N SER A 417 9.27 24.53 -6.90
CA SER A 417 10.21 23.55 -6.34
C SER A 417 10.41 22.37 -7.29
N GLY A 418 9.34 21.88 -7.92
CA GLY A 418 9.37 20.78 -8.88
C GLY A 418 10.13 21.11 -10.17
N PHE A 419 10.00 22.34 -10.67
CA PHE A 419 10.79 22.81 -11.83
C PHE A 419 12.25 23.03 -11.48
N ARG A 420 12.57 23.58 -10.29
CA ARG A 420 13.96 23.79 -9.85
C ARG A 420 14.70 22.48 -9.59
N SER A 421 14.03 21.51 -9.01
CA SER A 421 14.61 20.20 -8.63
C SER A 421 14.51 19.12 -9.72
N GLY A 422 13.81 19.39 -10.83
CA GLY A 422 13.51 18.39 -11.85
C GLY A 422 12.55 17.27 -11.39
N ASN A 423 11.84 17.45 -10.25
CA ASN A 423 11.01 16.43 -9.65
C ASN A 423 9.59 16.44 -10.22
N ALA A 424 9.27 15.42 -11.04
CA ALA A 424 7.93 15.22 -11.63
C ALA A 424 6.82 15.03 -10.59
N GLY A 425 7.12 14.40 -9.44
CA GLY A 425 6.15 14.18 -8.36
C GLY A 425 5.65 15.50 -7.75
N LEU A 426 6.55 16.47 -7.50
CA LEU A 426 6.18 17.79 -7.01
C LEU A 426 5.36 18.59 -8.04
N ARG A 427 5.70 18.47 -9.32
CA ARG A 427 4.94 19.09 -10.41
C ARG A 427 3.53 18.48 -10.54
N GLY A 428 3.40 17.15 -10.39
CA GLY A 428 2.11 16.46 -10.38
C GLY A 428 1.25 16.87 -9.18
N ALA A 429 1.84 16.96 -7.99
CA ALA A 429 1.15 17.44 -6.79
C ALA A 429 0.65 18.88 -6.94
N ALA A 430 1.44 19.76 -7.58
CA ALA A 430 1.02 21.12 -7.88
C ALA A 430 -0.25 21.16 -8.75
N LEU A 431 -0.32 20.34 -9.80
CA LEU A 431 -1.51 20.27 -10.67
C LEU A 431 -2.75 19.78 -9.91
N ILE A 432 -2.58 18.85 -8.98
CA ILE A 432 -3.67 18.38 -8.11
C ILE A 432 -4.18 19.52 -7.21
N LEU A 433 -3.27 20.28 -6.58
CA LEU A 433 -3.66 21.42 -5.73
C LEU A 433 -4.36 22.52 -6.51
N PHE A 434 -3.91 22.82 -7.73
CA PHE A 434 -4.62 23.77 -8.60
C PHE A 434 -6.02 23.29 -8.96
N ALA A 435 -6.19 21.98 -9.24
CA ALA A 435 -7.51 21.42 -9.49
C ALA A 435 -8.43 21.53 -8.27
N LEU A 436 -7.89 21.26 -7.07
CA LEU A 436 -8.64 21.41 -5.82
C LEU A 436 -9.02 22.86 -5.55
N ALA A 437 -8.08 23.81 -5.70
CA ALA A 437 -8.36 25.23 -5.57
C ALA A 437 -9.44 25.71 -6.56
N ALA A 438 -9.41 25.18 -7.79
CA ALA A 438 -10.44 25.49 -8.78
C ALA A 438 -11.80 24.90 -8.40
N VAL A 439 -11.84 23.64 -7.94
CA VAL A 439 -13.09 22.97 -7.50
C VAL A 439 -13.70 23.70 -6.31
N THR A 440 -12.91 24.06 -5.30
CA THR A 440 -13.42 24.81 -4.13
C THR A 440 -13.96 26.17 -4.52
N LEU A 441 -13.25 26.92 -5.39
CA LEU A 441 -13.74 28.21 -5.88
C LEU A 441 -15.06 28.09 -6.65
N ILE A 442 -15.23 27.02 -7.45
CA ILE A 442 -16.48 26.82 -8.23
C ILE A 442 -17.61 26.34 -7.32
N ALA A 443 -17.32 25.49 -6.32
CA ALA A 443 -18.32 24.94 -5.41
C ALA A 443 -18.87 25.98 -4.42
N ASP A 444 -18.01 26.90 -3.98
CA ASP A 444 -18.35 27.96 -3.02
C ASP A 444 -17.84 29.30 -3.58
N LEU A 445 -18.67 29.92 -4.44
CA LEU A 445 -18.36 31.21 -5.07
C LEU A 445 -18.47 32.33 -4.03
N PRO A 446 -17.37 33.04 -3.70
CA PRO A 446 -17.43 34.12 -2.73
C PRO A 446 -18.36 35.27 -3.18
N GLU A 447 -18.96 35.94 -2.21
CA GLU A 447 -19.80 37.09 -2.49
C GLU A 447 -19.01 38.24 -3.08
N GLY A 448 -19.65 38.99 -3.98
CA GLY A 448 -19.10 40.24 -4.54
C GLY A 448 -19.08 41.37 -3.51
N GLY A 449 -18.32 42.41 -3.81
CA GLY A 449 -18.20 43.57 -2.92
C GLY A 449 -17.76 44.81 -3.67
N ALA A 450 -16.83 45.60 -3.07
CA ALA A 450 -16.25 46.75 -3.75
C ALA A 450 -15.48 46.29 -4.99
N PHE A 451 -15.61 47.02 -6.09
CA PHE A 451 -14.99 46.69 -7.37
C PHE A 451 -13.48 46.38 -7.23
N LEU A 452 -13.05 45.21 -7.64
CA LEU A 452 -11.68 44.68 -7.55
C LEU A 452 -11.10 44.55 -6.11
N LEU A 453 -11.78 45.09 -5.10
CA LEU A 453 -11.33 45.07 -3.69
C LEU A 453 -12.24 44.15 -2.85
N ASN A 454 -12.49 42.96 -3.34
CA ASN A 454 -13.31 41.96 -2.64
C ASN A 454 -12.65 40.57 -2.66
N ALA A 455 -13.12 39.69 -1.80
CA ALA A 455 -12.56 38.34 -1.63
C ALA A 455 -12.72 37.49 -2.90
N ARG A 456 -13.84 37.63 -3.60
CA ARG A 456 -14.10 36.92 -4.87
C ARG A 456 -13.02 37.24 -5.92
N PHE A 457 -12.82 38.55 -6.21
CA PHE A 457 -11.80 38.94 -7.19
C PHE A 457 -10.39 38.50 -6.76
N ALA A 458 -10.06 38.63 -5.47
CA ALA A 458 -8.76 38.19 -4.94
C ALA A 458 -8.54 36.70 -5.18
N THR A 459 -9.55 35.87 -4.96
CA THR A 459 -9.46 34.40 -5.15
C THR A 459 -9.25 34.05 -6.63
N PHE A 460 -10.05 34.64 -7.54
CA PHE A 460 -9.89 34.45 -8.98
C PHE A 460 -8.50 34.93 -9.46
N ALA A 461 -8.07 36.10 -9.01
CA ALA A 461 -6.79 36.68 -9.39
C ALA A 461 -5.58 35.86 -8.93
N VAL A 462 -5.61 35.39 -7.65
CA VAL A 462 -4.54 34.55 -7.10
C VAL A 462 -4.48 33.22 -7.83
N LEU A 463 -5.62 32.54 -8.02
CA LEU A 463 -5.66 31.26 -8.72
C LEU A 463 -5.19 31.40 -10.18
N ALA A 464 -5.67 32.41 -10.90
CA ALA A 464 -5.24 32.67 -12.29
C ALA A 464 -3.75 33.00 -12.37
N ALA A 465 -3.23 33.81 -11.44
CA ALA A 465 -1.80 34.15 -11.39
C ALA A 465 -0.94 32.90 -11.10
N CYS A 466 -1.31 32.08 -10.12
CA CYS A 466 -0.58 30.87 -9.76
C CYS A 466 -0.56 29.84 -10.90
N LEU A 467 -1.71 29.61 -11.54
CA LEU A 467 -1.81 28.75 -12.73
C LEU A 467 -0.98 29.29 -13.90
N GLY A 468 -1.06 30.60 -14.17
CA GLY A 468 -0.30 31.26 -15.23
C GLY A 468 1.20 31.17 -15.00
N LEU A 469 1.68 31.37 -13.76
CA LEU A 469 3.10 31.23 -13.40
C LEU A 469 3.58 29.79 -13.61
N ALA A 470 2.79 28.79 -13.17
CA ALA A 470 3.12 27.38 -13.35
C ALA A 470 3.20 26.99 -14.84
N ALA A 471 2.24 27.46 -15.65
CA ALA A 471 2.25 27.27 -17.10
C ALA A 471 3.45 27.97 -17.76
N ALA A 472 3.81 29.17 -17.31
CA ALA A 472 4.99 29.89 -17.83
C ALA A 472 6.31 29.19 -17.51
N TRP A 473 6.45 28.61 -16.31
CA TRP A 473 7.60 27.76 -15.97
C TRP A 473 7.63 26.48 -16.82
N ALA A 474 6.50 25.84 -17.03
CA ALA A 474 6.38 24.66 -17.88
C ALA A 474 6.77 24.96 -19.34
N PHE A 475 6.35 26.10 -19.88
CA PHE A 475 6.69 26.53 -21.21
C PHE A 475 8.22 26.78 -21.38
N ARG A 476 8.86 27.35 -20.36
CA ARG A 476 10.32 27.55 -20.37
C ARG A 476 11.09 26.25 -20.22
N ALA A 477 10.52 25.27 -19.56
CA ALA A 477 11.15 23.99 -19.24
C ALA A 477 10.54 22.81 -20.06
N VAL A 478 9.95 23.09 -21.23
CA VAL A 478 9.16 22.11 -22.02
C VAL A 478 9.96 20.85 -22.39
N GLU A 479 11.26 20.98 -22.59
CA GLU A 479 12.15 19.85 -22.92
C GLU A 479 12.35 18.87 -21.74
N THR A 480 12.21 19.37 -20.52
CA THR A 480 12.37 18.57 -19.29
C THR A 480 11.07 17.89 -18.84
N LEU A 481 9.94 18.24 -19.47
CA LEU A 481 8.63 17.70 -19.17
C LEU A 481 8.39 16.37 -19.90
N SER A 482 7.86 15.39 -19.15
CA SER A 482 7.38 14.15 -19.75
C SER A 482 6.16 14.39 -20.64
N SER A 483 5.89 13.45 -21.55
CA SER A 483 4.72 13.51 -22.45
C SER A 483 3.40 13.59 -21.67
N ASN A 484 3.34 13.04 -20.47
CA ASN A 484 2.15 13.02 -19.62
C ASN A 484 1.95 14.33 -18.83
N GLU A 485 3.00 15.11 -18.58
CA GLU A 485 2.92 16.39 -17.84
C GLU A 485 2.54 17.56 -18.74
N ARG A 486 2.94 17.54 -20.00
CA ARG A 486 2.70 18.64 -20.96
C ARG A 486 1.22 19.01 -21.09
N PRO A 487 0.27 18.06 -21.25
CA PRO A 487 -1.16 18.40 -21.31
C PRO A 487 -1.66 19.07 -20.03
N GLY A 488 -1.21 18.59 -18.85
CA GLY A 488 -1.63 19.15 -17.56
C GLY A 488 -1.25 20.63 -17.40
N PHE A 489 0.00 20.99 -17.70
CA PHE A 489 0.42 22.39 -17.64
C PHE A 489 -0.13 23.24 -18.79
N GLY A 490 -0.41 22.62 -19.94
CA GLY A 490 -1.16 23.27 -21.02
C GLY A 490 -2.58 23.65 -20.57
N ALA A 491 -3.28 22.69 -19.94
CA ALA A 491 -4.60 22.92 -19.35
C ALA A 491 -4.56 23.98 -18.23
N ALA A 492 -3.51 24.01 -17.39
CA ALA A 492 -3.33 25.05 -16.39
C ALA A 492 -3.21 26.46 -17.01
N GLY A 493 -2.52 26.60 -18.14
CA GLY A 493 -2.44 27.86 -18.87
C GLY A 493 -3.80 28.32 -19.43
N VAL A 494 -4.59 27.39 -19.96
CA VAL A 494 -5.97 27.67 -20.41
C VAL A 494 -6.86 28.04 -19.22
N ALA A 495 -6.79 27.28 -18.13
CA ALA A 495 -7.55 27.55 -16.92
C ALA A 495 -7.20 28.94 -16.31
N ALA A 496 -5.94 29.33 -16.32
CA ALA A 496 -5.52 30.66 -15.89
C ALA A 496 -6.27 31.78 -16.65
N ASN A 497 -6.40 31.64 -17.97
CA ASN A 497 -7.15 32.59 -18.80
C ASN A 497 -8.66 32.56 -18.48
N ILE A 498 -9.23 31.36 -18.34
CA ILE A 498 -10.66 31.20 -18.01
C ILE A 498 -10.99 31.89 -16.68
N PHE A 499 -10.21 31.61 -15.61
CA PHE A 499 -10.46 32.21 -14.29
C PHE A 499 -10.20 33.72 -14.29
N ALA A 500 -9.21 34.23 -15.03
CA ALA A 500 -8.97 35.67 -15.17
C ALA A 500 -10.14 36.38 -15.84
N VAL A 501 -10.63 35.84 -16.97
CA VAL A 501 -11.79 36.41 -17.69
C VAL A 501 -13.06 36.29 -16.88
N TRP A 502 -13.29 35.16 -16.25
CA TRP A 502 -14.48 34.92 -15.45
C TRP A 502 -14.53 35.85 -14.23
N GLY A 503 -13.46 35.96 -13.45
CA GLY A 503 -13.39 36.86 -12.30
C GLY A 503 -13.65 38.33 -12.70
N LEU A 504 -12.97 38.83 -13.75
CA LEU A 504 -13.19 40.19 -14.24
C LEU A 504 -14.60 40.39 -14.80
N SER A 505 -15.20 39.37 -15.44
CA SER A 505 -16.56 39.46 -15.96
C SER A 505 -17.60 39.58 -14.83
N LEU A 506 -17.40 38.86 -13.71
CA LEU A 506 -18.27 38.98 -12.54
C LEU A 506 -18.16 40.36 -11.89
N GLU A 507 -16.97 40.93 -11.80
CA GLU A 507 -16.74 42.27 -11.25
C GLU A 507 -17.41 43.33 -12.12
N LEU A 508 -17.26 43.26 -13.44
CA LEU A 508 -17.91 44.19 -14.37
C LEU A 508 -19.44 44.05 -14.30
N TRP A 509 -19.95 42.82 -14.21
CA TRP A 509 -21.38 42.59 -14.08
C TRP A 509 -21.96 43.28 -12.84
N ASP A 510 -21.30 43.15 -11.67
CA ASP A 510 -21.77 43.71 -10.40
C ASP A 510 -21.71 45.25 -10.41
N VAL A 511 -20.68 45.88 -10.98
CA VAL A 511 -20.59 47.32 -11.09
C VAL A 511 -21.76 47.91 -11.89
N PHE A 512 -22.15 47.24 -12.96
CA PHE A 512 -23.27 47.70 -13.81
C PHE A 512 -24.63 47.23 -13.32
N SER A 513 -24.72 46.27 -12.39
CA SER A 513 -25.96 45.83 -11.75
C SER A 513 -26.36 46.72 -10.57
N SER A 514 -25.42 47.31 -9.86
CA SER A 514 -25.62 48.11 -8.65
C SER A 514 -26.19 49.54 -8.91
N GLY A 515 -26.28 49.96 -10.17
CA GLY A 515 -26.89 51.24 -10.57
C GLY A 515 -28.27 51.02 -11.23
N GLN A 516 -29.13 52.01 -11.26
CA GLN A 516 -30.39 52.01 -12.06
C GLN A 516 -30.16 51.90 -13.59
N ARG A 517 -29.09 51.18 -13.99
CA ARG A 517 -28.69 51.01 -15.37
C ARG A 517 -29.38 49.82 -15.99
N THR A 518 -29.80 49.93 -17.22
CA THR A 518 -30.50 48.87 -17.97
C THR A 518 -29.58 47.67 -18.20
N GLY A 519 -30.12 46.43 -18.26
CA GLY A 519 -29.35 45.22 -18.58
C GLY A 519 -28.56 45.31 -19.89
N LEU A 520 -28.93 46.24 -20.77
CA LEU A 520 -28.17 46.56 -22.00
C LEU A 520 -26.75 47.09 -21.70
N ALA A 521 -26.58 47.91 -20.67
CA ALA A 521 -25.28 48.46 -20.27
C ALA A 521 -24.31 47.37 -19.77
N GLN A 522 -24.82 46.39 -19.04
CA GLN A 522 -24.10 45.21 -18.57
C GLN A 522 -23.58 44.37 -19.74
N LEU A 523 -24.48 44.05 -20.70
CA LEU A 523 -24.10 43.28 -21.89
C LEU A 523 -23.10 44.00 -22.78
N LEU A 524 -23.20 45.32 -22.96
CA LEU A 524 -22.25 46.12 -23.71
C LEU A 524 -20.87 46.17 -23.02
N ALA A 525 -20.86 46.35 -21.70
CA ALA A 525 -19.61 46.37 -20.94
C ALA A 525 -18.85 45.04 -21.04
N LEU A 526 -19.54 43.92 -20.89
CA LEU A 526 -18.98 42.57 -21.05
C LEU A 526 -18.48 42.34 -22.48
N SER A 527 -19.27 42.71 -23.49
CA SER A 527 -18.87 42.54 -24.90
C SER A 527 -17.64 43.34 -25.25
N LEU A 528 -17.56 44.60 -24.79
CA LEU A 528 -16.36 45.44 -24.98
C LEU A 528 -15.13 44.87 -24.25
N PHE A 529 -15.31 44.41 -23.02
CA PHE A 529 -14.25 43.75 -22.25
C PHE A 529 -13.72 42.50 -22.96
N TRP A 530 -14.61 41.61 -23.40
CA TRP A 530 -14.19 40.39 -24.09
C TRP A 530 -13.52 40.68 -25.43
N ALA A 531 -13.99 41.67 -26.19
CA ALA A 531 -13.38 42.08 -27.43
C ALA A 531 -11.96 42.69 -27.19
N ALA A 532 -11.81 43.52 -26.17
CA ALA A 532 -10.50 44.09 -25.79
C ALA A 532 -9.54 42.98 -25.34
N TYR A 533 -10.02 42.06 -24.47
CA TYR A 533 -9.21 40.94 -23.99
C TYR A 533 -8.76 40.03 -25.12
N ALA A 534 -9.67 39.61 -26.02
CA ALA A 534 -9.34 38.83 -27.20
C ALA A 534 -8.31 39.50 -28.09
N THR A 535 -8.46 40.82 -28.31
CA THR A 535 -7.50 41.61 -29.11
C THR A 535 -6.10 41.58 -28.48
N VAL A 536 -6.01 41.72 -27.15
CA VAL A 536 -4.74 41.65 -26.43
C VAL A 536 -4.10 40.26 -26.56
N LEU A 537 -4.90 39.17 -26.39
CA LEU A 537 -4.40 37.82 -26.57
C LEU A 537 -3.88 37.55 -27.99
N ILE A 538 -4.60 37.98 -29.00
CA ILE A 538 -4.17 37.88 -30.41
C ILE A 538 -2.86 38.63 -30.65
N LEU A 539 -2.75 39.87 -30.17
CA LEU A 539 -1.53 40.66 -30.31
C LEU A 539 -0.33 40.02 -29.63
N ILE A 540 -0.51 39.47 -28.42
CA ILE A 540 0.53 38.72 -27.71
C ILE A 540 0.88 37.44 -28.47
N GLY A 541 -0.13 36.70 -28.95
CA GLY A 541 0.03 35.46 -29.74
C GLY A 541 0.83 35.68 -31.02
N VAL A 542 0.58 36.77 -31.71
CA VAL A 542 1.30 37.15 -32.92
C VAL A 542 2.72 37.58 -32.58
N ARG A 543 2.92 38.52 -31.61
CA ARG A 543 4.25 39.01 -31.22
C ARG A 543 5.17 37.93 -30.65
N ARG A 544 4.61 37.00 -29.87
CA ARG A 544 5.37 35.92 -29.20
C ARG A 544 5.39 34.62 -30.02
N ASN A 545 4.77 34.59 -31.19
CA ASN A 545 4.66 33.43 -32.07
C ASN A 545 4.07 32.17 -31.34
N ILE A 546 3.06 32.38 -30.48
CA ILE A 546 2.40 31.32 -29.71
C ILE A 546 1.13 30.90 -30.48
N PRO A 547 1.13 29.71 -31.14
CA PRO A 547 -0.03 29.27 -31.95
C PRO A 547 -1.34 29.18 -31.15
N ALA A 548 -1.28 28.73 -29.91
CA ALA A 548 -2.45 28.56 -29.03
C ALA A 548 -3.17 29.86 -28.66
N LEU A 549 -2.54 31.03 -28.81
CA LEU A 549 -3.13 32.35 -28.54
C LEU A 549 -3.61 33.05 -29.81
N ARG A 550 -3.41 32.43 -30.99
CA ARG A 550 -3.85 33.00 -32.27
C ARG A 550 -5.17 32.47 -32.76
N TRP A 551 -5.61 31.32 -32.23
CA TRP A 551 -6.87 30.66 -32.52
C TRP A 551 -7.81 30.74 -31.30
#